data_8f6ded6ac85332845955e762715c4bfa
#
_entry.id   8f6ded6ac85332845955e762715c4bfa
#
_cell.length_a   1.000
_cell.length_b   1.000
_cell.length_c   1.000
_cell.angle_alpha   90.00
_cell.angle_beta   90.00
_cell.angle_gamma   90.00
#
_symmetry.space_group_name_H-M   'P 1'
#
loop_
_entity.id
_entity.type
_entity.pdbx_description
1 polymer ?
#
loop_
_entity_poly.entity_id
_entity_poly.type
_entity_poly.pdbx_seq_one_letter_code
_entity_poly.pdbx_strand_id
1 'polypeptide(L)'
;MKESIVQKASTLFIQRGFKSVTMDDLADALAISKKTLYAHFENKEQLVRESSFHVFDSVCHEIEFIKNKAAHPIEELYTVKSAVLKYYQNEDTSPVYQLQKYYPGIYTELKDQEYDRLGIMVQSSLKLGISTGLFRPNIDIDFVSRLYLNGMRGIRDIAIFPPSQFNMKTLFESYLEYHARAIVTPKGLEILNEFIANTDQK
;
A
#
# COMPACT_ATOMS: atom_id res chain seq x y z
N MET A 1 8.82 -24.73 1.05
CA MET A 1 7.97 -24.93 -0.15
C MET A 1 6.72 -24.08 -0.11
N LYS A 2 5.87 -24.13 0.94
CA LYS A 2 4.65 -23.31 1.04
C LYS A 2 4.91 -21.81 0.85
N GLU A 3 5.90 -21.26 1.54
CA GLU A 3 6.30 -19.85 1.45
C GLU A 3 6.75 -19.45 0.04
N SER A 4 7.54 -20.30 -0.64
CA SER A 4 7.96 -20.06 -2.05
C SER A 4 6.76 -20.04 -3.01
N ILE A 5 5.73 -20.88 -2.75
CA ILE A 5 4.48 -20.86 -3.54
C ILE A 5 3.75 -19.53 -3.32
N VAL A 6 3.59 -19.09 -2.07
CA VAL A 6 2.94 -17.82 -1.72
C VAL A 6 3.65 -16.64 -2.38
N GLN A 7 4.97 -16.58 -2.29
CA GLN A 7 5.77 -15.50 -2.89
C GLN A 7 5.60 -15.44 -4.41
N LYS A 8 5.67 -16.59 -5.10
CA LYS A 8 5.48 -16.64 -6.56
C LYS A 8 4.05 -16.29 -6.97
N ALA A 9 3.07 -16.82 -6.21
CA ALA A 9 1.66 -16.51 -6.43
C ALA A 9 1.38 -15.02 -6.25
N SER A 10 1.92 -14.39 -5.20
CA SER A 10 1.80 -12.95 -4.95
C SER A 10 2.27 -12.13 -6.16
N THR A 11 3.44 -12.46 -6.71
CA THR A 11 3.98 -11.79 -7.89
C THR A 11 3.06 -11.94 -9.10
N LEU A 12 2.57 -13.15 -9.37
CA LEU A 12 1.69 -13.41 -10.51
C LEU A 12 0.32 -12.73 -10.34
N PHE A 13 -0.25 -12.75 -9.15
CA PHE A 13 -1.52 -12.08 -8.86
C PHE A 13 -1.43 -10.56 -9.02
N ILE A 14 -0.33 -9.94 -8.60
CA ILE A 14 -0.10 -8.50 -8.81
C ILE A 14 0.05 -8.19 -10.30
N GLN A 15 0.81 -9.01 -11.05
CA GLN A 15 1.10 -8.76 -12.45
C GLN A 15 -0.06 -9.05 -13.40
N ARG A 16 -0.83 -10.11 -13.15
CA ARG A 16 -1.85 -10.63 -14.07
C ARG A 16 -3.27 -10.54 -13.51
N GLY A 17 -3.42 -10.19 -12.24
CA GLY A 17 -4.69 -10.14 -11.53
C GLY A 17 -5.17 -11.51 -11.01
N PHE A 18 -5.96 -11.46 -9.94
CA PHE A 18 -6.45 -12.66 -9.26
C PHE A 18 -7.37 -13.53 -10.12
N LYS A 19 -8.17 -12.92 -11.02
CA LYS A 19 -9.09 -13.68 -11.87
C LYS A 19 -8.38 -14.48 -12.94
N SER A 20 -7.38 -13.89 -13.58
CA SER A 20 -6.70 -14.46 -14.75
C SER A 20 -5.75 -15.60 -14.41
N VAL A 21 -5.11 -15.58 -13.23
CA VAL A 21 -4.18 -16.61 -12.80
C VAL A 21 -4.91 -17.84 -12.26
N THR A 22 -4.67 -19.00 -12.85
CA THR A 22 -5.23 -20.29 -12.43
C THR A 22 -4.26 -21.09 -11.55
N MET A 23 -4.75 -22.15 -10.89
CA MET A 23 -3.89 -23.08 -10.16
C MET A 23 -2.91 -23.82 -11.10
N ASP A 24 -3.26 -23.97 -12.39
CA ASP A 24 -2.40 -24.56 -13.41
C ASP A 24 -1.26 -23.62 -13.76
N ASP A 25 -1.55 -22.36 -14.03
CA ASP A 25 -0.52 -21.35 -14.30
C ASP A 25 0.49 -21.26 -13.14
N LEU A 26 0.02 -21.41 -11.92
CA LEU A 26 0.87 -21.41 -10.73
C LEU A 26 1.74 -22.65 -10.62
N ALA A 27 1.17 -23.83 -10.87
CA ALA A 27 1.92 -25.09 -10.90
C ALA A 27 3.02 -25.07 -11.95
N ASP A 28 2.69 -24.62 -13.16
CA ASP A 28 3.63 -24.47 -14.27
C ASP A 28 4.73 -23.45 -13.96
N ALA A 29 4.36 -22.26 -13.45
CA ALA A 29 5.31 -21.20 -13.10
C ALA A 29 6.27 -21.57 -11.94
N LEU A 30 5.88 -22.55 -11.12
CA LEU A 30 6.67 -23.09 -10.02
C LEU A 30 7.42 -24.38 -10.39
N ALA A 31 7.17 -24.93 -11.57
CA ALA A 31 7.66 -26.25 -11.99
C ALA A 31 7.33 -27.37 -10.99
N ILE A 32 6.11 -27.36 -10.43
CA ILE A 32 5.60 -28.38 -9.52
C ILE A 32 4.31 -29.01 -10.06
N SER A 33 3.97 -30.20 -9.56
CA SER A 33 2.70 -30.81 -9.94
C SER A 33 1.50 -30.08 -9.29
N LYS A 34 0.33 -30.10 -9.96
CA LYS A 34 -0.94 -29.69 -9.34
C LYS A 34 -1.17 -30.38 -8.01
N LYS A 35 -0.88 -31.68 -7.93
CA LYS A 35 -1.03 -32.45 -6.67
C LYS A 35 -0.19 -31.84 -5.55
N THR A 36 1.04 -31.43 -5.86
CA THR A 36 1.91 -30.74 -4.90
C THR A 36 1.32 -29.40 -4.44
N LEU A 37 0.77 -28.63 -5.39
CA LEU A 37 0.14 -27.34 -5.07
C LEU A 37 -1.10 -27.54 -4.16
N TYR A 38 -1.98 -28.48 -4.50
CA TYR A 38 -3.17 -28.80 -3.71
C TYR A 38 -2.85 -29.52 -2.37
N ALA A 39 -1.67 -30.07 -2.20
CA ALA A 39 -1.22 -30.57 -0.90
C ALA A 39 -0.91 -29.42 0.11
N HIS A 40 -0.68 -28.20 -0.38
CA HIS A 40 -0.42 -27.01 0.45
C HIS A 40 -1.62 -26.07 0.57
N PHE A 41 -2.53 -26.05 -0.42
CA PHE A 41 -3.67 -25.13 -0.49
C PHE A 41 -4.90 -25.89 -0.96
N GLU A 42 -5.96 -25.90 -0.17
CA GLU A 42 -7.23 -26.60 -0.48
C GLU A 42 -7.87 -26.06 -1.77
N ASN A 43 -7.72 -24.77 -2.00
CA ASN A 43 -8.32 -24.09 -3.16
C ASN A 43 -7.56 -22.78 -3.48
N LYS A 44 -7.93 -22.16 -4.61
CA LYS A 44 -7.36 -20.89 -5.05
C LYS A 44 -7.61 -19.75 -4.07
N GLU A 45 -8.77 -19.73 -3.41
CA GLU A 45 -9.13 -18.66 -2.47
C GLU A 45 -8.18 -18.61 -1.27
N GLN A 46 -7.83 -19.77 -0.71
CA GLN A 46 -6.83 -19.87 0.36
C GLN A 46 -5.47 -19.32 -0.11
N LEU A 47 -5.05 -19.65 -1.33
CA LEU A 47 -3.79 -19.15 -1.86
C LEU A 47 -3.85 -17.63 -2.12
N VAL A 48 -4.98 -17.11 -2.64
CA VAL A 48 -5.21 -15.66 -2.79
C VAL A 48 -5.11 -14.97 -1.44
N ARG A 49 -5.76 -15.53 -0.41
CA ARG A 49 -5.70 -14.98 0.95
C ARG A 49 -4.27 -14.92 1.46
N GLU A 50 -3.54 -16.04 1.48
CA GLU A 50 -2.17 -16.09 1.99
C GLU A 50 -1.22 -15.19 1.18
N SER A 51 -1.40 -15.12 -0.14
CA SER A 51 -0.63 -14.23 -1.01
C SER A 51 -0.90 -12.75 -0.74
N SER A 52 -2.16 -12.38 -0.51
CA SER A 52 -2.55 -11.00 -0.23
C SER A 52 -1.99 -10.52 1.12
N PHE A 53 -2.05 -11.38 2.14
CA PHE A 53 -1.44 -11.08 3.46
C PHE A 53 0.08 -11.01 3.39
N HIS A 54 0.72 -11.87 2.60
CA HIS A 54 2.17 -11.81 2.39
C HIS A 54 2.62 -10.48 1.76
N VAL A 55 1.87 -9.99 0.77
CA VAL A 55 2.13 -8.65 0.18
C VAL A 55 1.95 -7.56 1.22
N PHE A 56 0.86 -7.60 1.97
CA PHE A 56 0.59 -6.62 3.02
C PHE A 56 1.69 -6.62 4.10
N ASP A 57 2.13 -7.78 4.55
CA ASP A 57 3.24 -7.91 5.51
C ASP A 57 4.54 -7.34 4.94
N SER A 58 4.84 -7.62 3.67
CA SER A 58 6.02 -7.08 2.99
C SER A 58 5.99 -5.54 2.92
N VAL A 59 4.83 -4.96 2.63
CA VAL A 59 4.62 -3.50 2.64
C VAL A 59 4.84 -2.93 4.05
N CYS A 60 4.27 -3.57 5.08
CA CYS A 60 4.45 -3.12 6.46
C CYS A 60 5.93 -3.14 6.89
N HIS A 61 6.66 -4.21 6.57
CA HIS A 61 8.09 -4.28 6.87
C HIS A 61 8.91 -3.22 6.12
N GLU A 62 8.58 -2.95 4.85
CA GLU A 62 9.25 -1.89 4.08
C GLU A 62 8.98 -0.50 4.70
N ILE A 63 7.74 -0.23 5.14
CA ILE A 63 7.39 1.02 5.84
C ILE A 63 8.16 1.16 7.16
N GLU A 64 8.22 0.11 7.98
CA GLU A 64 9.00 0.11 9.23
C GLU A 64 10.48 0.40 8.98
N PHE A 65 11.06 -0.22 7.97
CA PHE A 65 12.44 -0.01 7.58
C PHE A 65 12.70 1.45 7.15
N ILE A 66 11.81 2.02 6.32
CA ILE A 66 11.87 3.42 5.87
C ILE A 66 11.78 4.36 7.07
N LYS A 67 10.81 4.12 7.94
CA LYS A 67 10.57 4.92 9.14
C LYS A 67 11.79 4.98 10.06
N ASN A 68 12.49 3.86 10.24
CA ASN A 68 13.69 3.79 11.07
C ASN A 68 14.92 4.51 10.44
N LYS A 69 14.87 4.81 9.15
CA LYS A 69 15.96 5.47 8.40
C LYS A 69 15.68 6.91 8.03
N ALA A 70 14.43 7.32 7.96
CA ALA A 70 14.05 8.68 7.58
C ALA A 70 14.54 9.69 8.61
N ALA A 71 15.11 10.80 8.15
CA ALA A 71 15.61 11.86 9.02
C ALA A 71 14.45 12.61 9.72
N HIS A 72 13.30 12.66 9.10
CA HIS A 72 12.10 13.31 9.63
C HIS A 72 10.81 12.79 8.96
N PRO A 73 9.62 13.01 9.57
CA PRO A 73 8.34 12.47 9.08
C PRO A 73 7.94 12.89 7.66
N ILE A 74 8.39 14.02 7.14
CA ILE A 74 8.10 14.47 5.77
C ILE A 74 8.88 13.59 4.77
N GLU A 75 10.16 13.31 5.03
CA GLU A 75 10.96 12.37 4.23
C GLU A 75 10.35 10.96 4.26
N GLU A 76 9.92 10.50 5.45
CA GLU A 76 9.21 9.23 5.63
C GLU A 76 8.01 9.14 4.69
N LEU A 77 7.12 10.14 4.69
CA LEU A 77 5.92 10.16 3.85
C LEU A 77 6.24 9.96 2.36
N TYR A 78 7.21 10.69 1.82
CA TYR A 78 7.57 10.62 0.40
C TYR A 78 8.31 9.33 0.04
N THR A 79 9.15 8.83 0.93
CA THR A 79 9.86 7.55 0.73
C THR A 79 8.88 6.38 0.76
N VAL A 80 7.94 6.37 1.71
CA VAL A 80 6.86 5.37 1.77
C VAL A 80 6.00 5.41 0.51
N LYS A 81 5.62 6.60 0.03
CA LYS A 81 4.91 6.74 -1.26
C LYS A 81 5.64 6.01 -2.38
N SER A 82 6.94 6.26 -2.53
CA SER A 82 7.74 5.68 -3.60
C SER A 82 7.85 4.15 -3.49
N ALA A 83 7.93 3.63 -2.26
CA ALA A 83 7.92 2.20 -2.00
C ALA A 83 6.58 1.55 -2.33
N VAL A 84 5.47 2.15 -1.88
CA VAL A 84 4.12 1.63 -2.12
C VAL A 84 3.75 1.67 -3.61
N LEU A 85 4.15 2.71 -4.35
CA LEU A 85 3.89 2.80 -5.79
C LEU A 85 4.45 1.65 -6.62
N LYS A 86 5.51 0.96 -6.15
CA LYS A 86 6.05 -0.23 -6.83
C LYS A 86 5.03 -1.37 -6.96
N TYR A 87 4.07 -1.44 -6.04
CA TYR A 87 3.00 -2.45 -6.05
C TYR A 87 1.83 -2.09 -6.98
N TYR A 88 1.83 -0.87 -7.56
CA TYR A 88 0.77 -0.35 -8.43
C TYR A 88 1.24 -0.10 -9.87
N GLN A 89 2.32 -0.76 -10.31
CA GLN A 89 2.90 -0.54 -11.64
C GLN A 89 2.03 -1.01 -12.81
N ASN A 90 1.03 -1.86 -12.58
CA ASN A 90 0.10 -2.34 -13.59
C ASN A 90 -1.26 -1.67 -13.44
N GLU A 91 -1.51 -0.62 -14.22
CA GLU A 91 -2.76 0.15 -14.21
C GLU A 91 -3.98 -0.69 -14.64
N ASP A 92 -3.80 -1.69 -15.50
CA ASP A 92 -4.86 -2.53 -16.06
C ASP A 92 -5.47 -3.55 -15.07
N THR A 93 -4.78 -3.84 -13.98
CA THR A 93 -5.21 -4.82 -12.99
C THR A 93 -5.15 -4.22 -11.58
N SER A 94 -6.15 -3.45 -11.17
CA SER A 94 -6.21 -3.03 -9.75
C SER A 94 -6.40 -4.25 -8.85
N PRO A 95 -5.35 -4.74 -8.15
CA PRO A 95 -5.48 -5.90 -7.26
C PRO A 95 -6.52 -5.67 -6.16
N VAL A 96 -6.60 -4.44 -5.65
CA VAL A 96 -7.56 -4.04 -4.62
C VAL A 96 -9.01 -4.15 -5.13
N TYR A 97 -9.27 -3.65 -6.33
CA TYR A 97 -10.61 -3.79 -6.95
C TYR A 97 -10.98 -5.26 -7.18
N GLN A 98 -10.04 -6.08 -7.66
CA GLN A 98 -10.29 -7.50 -7.86
C GLN A 98 -10.55 -8.26 -6.56
N LEU A 99 -9.82 -7.94 -5.48
CA LEU A 99 -10.10 -8.49 -4.15
C LEU A 99 -11.51 -8.09 -3.68
N GLN A 100 -11.84 -6.81 -3.77
CA GLN A 100 -13.16 -6.32 -3.38
C GLN A 100 -14.28 -7.00 -4.16
N LYS A 101 -14.09 -7.21 -5.46
CA LYS A 101 -15.10 -7.78 -6.35
C LYS A 101 -15.26 -9.29 -6.24
N TYR A 102 -14.15 -10.04 -6.18
CA TYR A 102 -14.12 -11.49 -6.29
C TYR A 102 -13.85 -12.22 -4.97
N TYR A 103 -13.26 -11.54 -3.99
CA TYR A 103 -12.87 -12.07 -2.69
C TYR A 103 -13.21 -11.09 -1.56
N PRO A 104 -14.49 -10.67 -1.41
CA PRO A 104 -14.88 -9.60 -0.48
C PRO A 104 -14.55 -9.91 0.99
N GLY A 105 -14.54 -11.19 1.39
CA GLY A 105 -14.13 -11.61 2.73
C GLY A 105 -12.66 -11.28 2.99
N ILE A 106 -11.77 -11.65 2.06
CA ILE A 106 -10.33 -11.37 2.15
C ILE A 106 -10.07 -9.85 2.15
N TYR A 107 -10.81 -9.11 1.30
CA TYR A 107 -10.71 -7.65 1.27
C TYR A 107 -11.06 -7.02 2.61
N THR A 108 -12.14 -7.49 3.27
CA THR A 108 -12.55 -6.99 4.59
C THR A 108 -11.49 -7.28 5.66
N GLU A 109 -10.98 -8.51 5.72
CA GLU A 109 -9.91 -8.88 6.67
C GLU A 109 -8.66 -8.00 6.48
N LEU A 110 -8.21 -7.79 5.23
CA LEU A 110 -7.06 -6.93 4.94
C LEU A 110 -7.31 -5.47 5.35
N LYS A 111 -8.52 -4.97 5.09
CA LYS A 111 -8.93 -3.62 5.48
C LYS A 111 -8.85 -3.40 6.98
N ASP A 112 -9.31 -4.38 7.76
CA ASP A 112 -9.27 -4.29 9.23
C ASP A 112 -7.81 -4.28 9.72
N GLN A 113 -6.96 -5.18 9.22
CA GLN A 113 -5.53 -5.19 9.55
C GLN A 113 -4.79 -3.92 9.08
N GLU A 114 -5.19 -3.32 7.96
CA GLU A 114 -4.63 -2.06 7.50
C GLU A 114 -4.83 -0.95 8.53
N TYR A 115 -6.03 -0.83 9.14
CA TYR A 115 -6.27 0.14 10.21
C TYR A 115 -5.48 -0.16 11.48
N ASP A 116 -5.40 -1.43 11.87
CA ASP A 116 -4.72 -1.82 13.10
C ASP A 116 -3.21 -1.59 13.01
N ARG A 117 -2.58 -1.98 11.90
CA ARG A 117 -1.12 -1.91 11.76
C ARG A 117 -0.62 -0.58 11.21
N LEU A 118 -1.13 -0.14 10.05
CA LEU A 118 -0.70 1.13 9.44
C LEU A 118 -1.20 2.33 10.24
N GLY A 119 -2.36 2.23 10.90
CA GLY A 119 -2.86 3.27 11.79
C GLY A 119 -1.88 3.60 12.90
N ILE A 120 -1.31 2.59 13.56
CA ILE A 120 -0.29 2.78 14.60
C ILE A 120 0.96 3.46 14.02
N MET A 121 1.41 3.06 12.83
CA MET A 121 2.58 3.63 12.16
C MET A 121 2.35 5.12 11.84
N VAL A 122 1.21 5.44 11.22
CA VAL A 122 0.83 6.83 10.89
C VAL A 122 0.72 7.69 12.14
N GLN A 123 0.04 7.19 13.19
CA GLN A 123 -0.08 7.94 14.46
C GLN A 123 1.29 8.23 15.08
N SER A 124 2.23 7.28 15.01
CA SER A 124 3.57 7.51 15.57
C SER A 124 4.36 8.53 14.77
N SER A 125 4.21 8.57 13.43
CA SER A 125 4.82 9.57 12.56
C SER A 125 4.21 10.96 12.79
N LEU A 126 2.88 11.05 13.02
CA LEU A 126 2.22 12.30 13.41
C LEU A 126 2.74 12.81 14.76
N LYS A 127 2.87 11.93 15.77
CA LYS A 127 3.44 12.30 17.09
C LYS A 127 4.87 12.83 16.96
N LEU A 128 5.70 12.17 16.16
CA LEU A 128 7.07 12.61 15.90
C LEU A 128 7.09 13.98 15.19
N GLY A 129 6.25 14.17 14.18
CA GLY A 129 6.14 15.45 13.48
C GLY A 129 5.70 16.61 14.38
N ILE A 130 4.78 16.37 15.30
CA ILE A 130 4.37 17.35 16.31
C ILE A 130 5.51 17.65 17.28
N SER A 131 6.18 16.65 17.82
CA SER A 131 7.26 16.82 18.80
C SER A 131 8.49 17.52 18.21
N THR A 132 8.74 17.39 16.91
CA THR A 132 9.82 18.07 16.18
C THR A 132 9.43 19.44 15.63
N GLY A 133 8.16 19.84 15.82
CA GLY A 133 7.62 21.12 15.35
C GLY A 133 7.40 21.20 13.84
N LEU A 134 7.41 20.06 13.13
CA LEU A 134 7.13 19.99 11.69
C LEU A 134 5.64 19.93 11.40
N PHE A 135 4.85 19.30 12.29
CA PHE A 135 3.41 19.22 12.18
C PHE A 135 2.73 20.07 13.25
N ARG A 136 1.53 20.57 12.93
CA ARG A 136 0.77 21.46 13.80
C ARG A 136 0.39 20.76 15.11
N PRO A 137 0.55 21.41 16.28
CA PRO A 137 0.30 20.78 17.58
C PRO A 137 -1.18 20.53 17.88
N ASN A 138 -2.09 21.16 17.14
CA ASN A 138 -3.54 21.13 17.36
C ASN A 138 -4.27 20.12 16.44
N ILE A 139 -3.57 19.20 15.79
CA ILE A 139 -4.21 18.14 15.01
C ILE A 139 -4.69 17.02 15.91
N ASP A 140 -5.89 16.51 15.64
CA ASP A 140 -6.37 15.27 16.25
C ASP A 140 -5.70 14.08 15.53
N ILE A 141 -4.80 13.41 16.24
CA ILE A 141 -3.96 12.34 15.68
C ILE A 141 -4.80 11.14 15.24
N ASP A 142 -5.83 10.75 16.02
CA ASP A 142 -6.68 9.61 15.65
C ASP A 142 -7.52 9.93 14.42
N PHE A 143 -8.16 11.10 14.40
CA PHE A 143 -8.93 11.56 13.24
C PHE A 143 -8.08 11.67 11.99
N VAL A 144 -6.92 12.34 12.07
CA VAL A 144 -6.04 12.60 10.92
C VAL A 144 -5.45 11.29 10.38
N SER A 145 -5.06 10.34 11.24
CA SER A 145 -4.54 9.04 10.80
C SER A 145 -5.61 8.22 10.05
N ARG A 146 -6.85 8.20 10.56
CA ARG A 146 -7.98 7.52 9.89
C ARG A 146 -8.32 8.19 8.57
N LEU A 147 -8.36 9.51 8.53
CA LEU A 147 -8.63 10.27 7.30
C LEU A 147 -7.56 10.02 6.24
N TYR A 148 -6.28 10.00 6.63
CA TYR A 148 -5.17 9.67 5.75
C TYR A 148 -5.31 8.27 5.12
N LEU A 149 -5.52 7.24 5.93
CA LEU A 149 -5.68 5.87 5.44
C LEU A 149 -6.94 5.71 4.57
N ASN A 150 -8.04 6.36 4.96
CA ASN A 150 -9.27 6.33 4.16
C ASN A 150 -9.09 7.03 2.81
N GLY A 151 -8.41 8.17 2.77
CA GLY A 151 -8.11 8.87 1.53
C GLY A 151 -7.14 8.09 0.63
N MET A 152 -6.09 7.49 1.22
CA MET A 152 -5.18 6.58 0.49
C MET A 152 -5.92 5.38 -0.12
N ARG A 153 -7.01 4.93 0.47
CA ARG A 153 -7.89 3.91 -0.09
C ARG A 153 -8.79 4.50 -1.16
N GLY A 154 -9.37 5.67 -0.90
CA GLY A 154 -10.32 6.34 -1.80
C GLY A 154 -9.72 6.69 -3.15
N ILE A 155 -8.45 7.13 -3.23
CA ILE A 155 -7.77 7.41 -4.50
C ILE A 155 -7.54 6.16 -5.37
N ARG A 156 -7.68 4.96 -4.80
CA ARG A 156 -7.57 3.67 -5.50
C ARG A 156 -8.92 3.12 -5.95
N ASP A 157 -10.00 3.80 -5.63
CA ASP A 157 -11.35 3.40 -6.07
C ASP A 157 -11.55 3.79 -7.54
N ILE A 158 -11.57 2.79 -8.42
CA ILE A 158 -11.72 2.97 -9.87
C ILE A 158 -13.09 3.52 -10.28
N ALA A 159 -14.09 3.45 -9.41
CA ALA A 159 -15.40 4.06 -9.67
C ALA A 159 -15.34 5.59 -9.48
N ILE A 160 -14.42 6.08 -8.62
CA ILE A 160 -14.21 7.51 -8.38
C ILE A 160 -13.08 8.05 -9.29
N PHE A 161 -12.00 7.27 -9.41
CA PHE A 161 -10.80 7.63 -10.18
C PHE A 161 -10.52 6.57 -11.26
N PRO A 162 -11.27 6.55 -12.37
CA PRO A 162 -11.07 5.55 -13.43
C PRO A 162 -9.68 5.70 -14.08
N PRO A 163 -8.95 4.58 -14.31
CA PRO A 163 -7.59 4.61 -14.88
C PRO A 163 -7.49 5.27 -16.26
N SER A 164 -8.60 5.28 -17.01
CA SER A 164 -8.69 5.98 -18.32
C SER A 164 -8.56 7.50 -18.21
N GLN A 165 -8.74 8.08 -17.02
CA GLN A 165 -8.72 9.52 -16.78
C GLN A 165 -7.64 9.93 -15.76
N PHE A 166 -7.26 9.02 -14.88
CA PHE A 166 -6.38 9.30 -13.75
C PHE A 166 -5.21 8.32 -13.70
N ASN A 167 -4.00 8.85 -13.65
CA ASN A 167 -2.80 8.07 -13.41
C ASN A 167 -2.58 7.84 -11.92
N MET A 168 -2.32 6.62 -11.50
CA MET A 168 -2.18 6.26 -10.08
C MET A 168 -1.02 7.01 -9.40
N LYS A 169 0.12 7.18 -10.08
CA LYS A 169 1.26 7.95 -9.54
C LYS A 169 0.84 9.38 -9.21
N THR A 170 0.17 10.04 -10.15
CA THR A 170 -0.32 11.42 -9.97
C THR A 170 -1.34 11.52 -8.83
N LEU A 171 -2.25 10.54 -8.70
CA LEU A 171 -3.21 10.51 -7.59
C LEU A 171 -2.52 10.40 -6.23
N PHE A 172 -1.52 9.51 -6.10
CA PHE A 172 -0.74 9.39 -4.87
C PHE A 172 0.01 10.68 -4.55
N GLU A 173 0.63 11.32 -5.54
CA GLU A 173 1.37 12.57 -5.37
C GLU A 173 0.45 13.71 -4.94
N SER A 174 -0.66 13.89 -5.64
CA SER A 174 -1.64 14.95 -5.33
C SER A 174 -2.27 14.76 -3.93
N TYR A 175 -2.65 13.53 -3.60
CA TYR A 175 -3.24 13.26 -2.29
C TYR A 175 -2.24 13.44 -1.16
N LEU A 176 -1.01 12.97 -1.33
CA LEU A 176 0.04 13.12 -0.33
C LEU A 176 0.40 14.58 -0.09
N GLU A 177 0.55 15.37 -1.15
CA GLU A 177 0.80 16.81 -1.06
C GLU A 177 -0.36 17.53 -0.36
N TYR A 178 -1.60 17.25 -0.76
CA TYR A 178 -2.80 17.79 -0.11
C TYR A 178 -2.81 17.49 1.39
N HIS A 179 -2.56 16.24 1.77
CA HIS A 179 -2.53 15.83 3.16
C HIS A 179 -1.39 16.49 3.94
N ALA A 180 -0.16 16.47 3.40
CA ALA A 180 1.00 17.07 4.04
C ALA A 180 0.82 18.57 4.27
N ARG A 181 0.33 19.31 3.28
CA ARG A 181 0.03 20.76 3.42
C ARG A 181 -1.03 21.05 4.49
N ALA A 182 -1.97 20.15 4.70
CA ALA A 182 -3.00 20.30 5.73
C ALA A 182 -2.47 20.15 7.15
N ILE A 183 -1.33 19.49 7.37
CA ILE A 183 -0.83 19.17 8.71
C ILE A 183 0.47 19.87 9.09
N VAL A 184 1.25 20.39 8.14
CA VAL A 184 2.55 21.03 8.42
C VAL A 184 2.43 22.38 9.10
N THR A 185 3.47 22.74 9.88
CA THR A 185 3.76 24.11 10.34
C THR A 185 4.44 24.92 9.24
N PRO A 186 4.67 26.25 9.40
CA PRO A 186 5.52 27.02 8.48
C PRO A 186 6.91 26.39 8.29
N LYS A 187 7.56 25.92 9.37
CA LYS A 187 8.84 25.19 9.31
C LYS A 187 8.74 23.89 8.50
N GLY A 188 7.68 23.11 8.71
CA GLY A 188 7.44 21.88 7.96
C GLY A 188 7.13 22.17 6.49
N LEU A 189 6.49 23.29 6.18
CA LEU A 189 6.17 23.69 4.81
C LEU A 189 7.43 24.01 3.98
N GLU A 190 8.44 24.62 4.59
CA GLU A 190 9.73 24.88 3.93
C GLU A 190 10.37 23.54 3.49
N ILE A 191 10.49 22.58 4.41
CA ILE A 191 11.04 21.24 4.13
C ILE A 191 10.19 20.51 3.08
N LEU A 192 8.86 20.59 3.18
CA LEU A 192 7.95 19.97 2.22
C LEU A 192 8.18 20.51 0.80
N ASN A 193 8.30 21.83 0.64
CA ASN A 193 8.54 22.45 -0.65
C ASN A 193 9.90 22.04 -1.26
N GLU A 194 10.94 21.91 -0.44
CA GLU A 194 12.25 21.38 -0.88
C GLU A 194 12.13 19.95 -1.40
N PHE A 195 11.36 19.09 -0.70
CA PHE A 195 11.13 17.71 -1.12
C PHE A 195 10.38 17.63 -2.45
N ILE A 196 9.32 18.42 -2.63
CA ILE A 196 8.54 18.47 -3.88
C ILE A 196 9.45 18.93 -5.04
N ALA A 197 10.17 20.04 -4.88
CA ALA A 197 11.05 20.57 -5.91
C ALA A 197 12.15 19.58 -6.35
N ASN A 198 12.69 18.79 -5.41
CA ASN A 198 13.70 17.76 -5.71
C ASN A 198 13.12 16.50 -6.37
N THR A 199 11.84 16.26 -6.23
CA THR A 199 11.14 15.09 -6.83
C THR A 199 10.77 15.34 -8.28
N ASP A 200 10.45 16.60 -8.65
CA ASP A 200 10.10 17.01 -10.03
C ASP A 200 11.30 17.04 -10.98
N GLN A 201 12.52 16.93 -10.46
CA GLN A 201 13.76 16.95 -11.26
C GLN A 201 14.30 15.54 -11.61
N LYS A 202 13.63 14.47 -11.18
CA LYS A 202 14.00 13.06 -11.45
C LYS A 202 12.95 12.36 -12.30
#